data_a0f2c33d6a46d0cea8b739207301f8f9
#
_entry.id   a0f2c33d6a46d0cea8b739207301f8f9
#
_cell.length_a   1.000
_cell.length_b   1.000
_cell.length_c   1.000
_cell.angle_alpha   90.00
_cell.angle_beta   90.00
_cell.angle_gamma   90.00
#
_symmetry.space_group_name_H-M   'P 1'
#
loop_
_entity.id
_entity.type
_entity.pdbx_description
1 polymer ?
#
loop_
_entity_poly.entity_id
_entity_poly.type
_entity_poly.pdbx_seq_one_letter_code
_entity_poly.pdbx_strand_id
1 'polypeptide(L)'
;MKEPIVLFDEPEISLHTNYLDELAEAITDVNARLNILISTHSSRLTKNLIIECDTILLYNVKLVNRYSLVYRMKRFPQYSPTSKYRVADDHINAYFSRVNLFVEGETELELFSNPYLRILFPKLKKIDVFKAVSEKPVLNIMNPQLSNSQIPYLCLIDIDKAISFDKTRKRFALKPEYLPEDDKERFRYRNKHESSQYLYSQRKRIEAMQRKLHVHYYLPYLSCDDTNYYAFVSALQKYLLSYNVFCLRTTIEGALVNYRTLAFALDFLKRNTKAQNFEKFNVYWKSLHKTDKLNLLRMLFNGKSDLLRSRKEAFKLVDSEIRDTLDTVTIGGKTSGWVSKYLDDFFKETADEIKDTFTEKKFRKYLESEDKRKHVLRLFEENFFELYSLIERLCGMINE
;
A
#
# COMPACT_ATOMS: atom_id res chain seq x y z
N MET A 1 -30.30 -29.16 -32.42
CA MET A 1 -29.93 -27.88 -33.09
C MET A 1 -28.76 -27.27 -32.33
N LYS A 2 -27.73 -26.74 -33.02
CA LYS A 2 -26.69 -26.01 -32.33
C LYS A 2 -27.30 -24.66 -31.90
N GLU A 3 -27.17 -24.34 -30.64
CA GLU A 3 -27.61 -23.06 -30.11
C GLU A 3 -26.80 -21.93 -30.76
N PRO A 4 -27.45 -20.86 -31.28
CA PRO A 4 -26.72 -19.74 -31.86
C PRO A 4 -25.87 -19.02 -30.81
N ILE A 5 -24.71 -18.52 -31.25
CA ILE A 5 -23.82 -17.70 -30.41
C ILE A 5 -23.84 -16.29 -30.97
N VAL A 6 -24.09 -15.32 -30.12
CA VAL A 6 -24.03 -13.88 -30.48
C VAL A 6 -22.71 -13.32 -29.94
N LEU A 7 -21.99 -12.60 -30.80
CA LEU A 7 -20.71 -11.95 -30.44
C LEU A 7 -20.92 -10.44 -30.36
N PHE A 8 -20.57 -9.86 -29.24
CA PHE A 8 -20.50 -8.41 -29.05
C PHE A 8 -19.04 -8.01 -28.83
N ASP A 9 -18.56 -7.07 -29.64
CA ASP A 9 -17.22 -6.50 -29.49
C ASP A 9 -17.38 -5.05 -29.03
N GLU A 10 -16.93 -4.76 -27.82
CA GLU A 10 -17.02 -3.47 -27.12
C GLU A 10 -18.39 -2.78 -27.29
N PRO A 11 -19.49 -3.44 -26.86
CA PRO A 11 -20.85 -2.91 -27.07
C PRO A 11 -21.11 -1.60 -26.33
N GLU A 12 -20.23 -1.22 -25.41
CA GLU A 12 -20.26 0.06 -24.67
C GLU A 12 -19.71 1.24 -25.49
N ILE A 13 -19.06 1.03 -26.62
CA ILE A 13 -18.50 2.13 -27.43
C ILE A 13 -19.60 3.12 -27.80
N SER A 14 -19.32 4.40 -27.55
CA SER A 14 -20.21 5.53 -27.83
C SER A 14 -21.47 5.61 -26.94
N LEU A 15 -21.60 4.74 -25.95
CA LEU A 15 -22.68 4.86 -24.97
C LEU A 15 -22.24 5.79 -23.81
N HIS A 16 -23.19 6.61 -23.36
CA HIS A 16 -23.00 7.33 -22.10
C HIS A 16 -23.05 6.34 -20.93
N THR A 17 -22.24 6.57 -19.91
CA THR A 17 -22.11 5.66 -18.75
C THR A 17 -23.42 5.28 -18.09
N ASN A 18 -24.43 6.15 -18.13
CA ASN A 18 -25.75 5.88 -17.55
C ASN A 18 -26.52 4.77 -18.30
N TYR A 19 -26.23 4.54 -19.60
CA TYR A 19 -26.88 3.50 -20.38
C TYR A 19 -26.20 2.12 -20.24
N LEU A 20 -25.09 2.03 -19.54
CA LEU A 20 -24.40 0.74 -19.34
C LEU A 20 -25.16 -0.21 -18.42
N ASP A 21 -25.98 0.33 -17.54
CA ASP A 21 -26.85 -0.46 -16.66
C ASP A 21 -27.99 -1.08 -17.48
N GLU A 22 -28.68 -0.29 -18.33
CA GLU A 22 -29.71 -0.74 -19.26
C GLU A 22 -29.16 -1.75 -20.29
N LEU A 23 -27.93 -1.53 -20.77
CA LEU A 23 -27.24 -2.46 -21.68
C LEU A 23 -26.99 -3.82 -20.98
N ALA A 24 -26.56 -3.83 -19.74
CA ALA A 24 -26.33 -5.05 -18.98
C ALA A 24 -27.62 -5.84 -18.75
N GLU A 25 -28.71 -5.16 -18.40
CA GLU A 25 -30.04 -5.75 -18.28
C GLU A 25 -30.51 -6.36 -19.60
N ALA A 26 -30.42 -5.60 -20.70
CA ALA A 26 -30.83 -6.08 -22.04
C ALA A 26 -30.02 -7.31 -22.48
N ILE A 27 -28.70 -7.32 -22.21
CA ILE A 27 -27.85 -8.47 -22.52
C ILE A 27 -28.25 -9.68 -21.67
N THR A 28 -28.57 -9.49 -20.41
CA THR A 28 -28.96 -10.57 -19.48
C THR A 28 -30.32 -11.17 -19.88
N ASP A 29 -31.27 -10.36 -20.30
CA ASP A 29 -32.58 -10.80 -20.78
C ASP A 29 -32.46 -11.64 -22.06
N VAL A 30 -31.59 -11.22 -22.99
CA VAL A 30 -31.33 -11.97 -24.24
C VAL A 30 -30.55 -13.26 -23.96
N ASN A 31 -29.62 -13.25 -22.99
CA ASN A 31 -28.81 -14.43 -22.61
C ASN A 31 -29.69 -15.60 -22.09
N ALA A 32 -30.89 -15.32 -21.60
CA ALA A 32 -31.82 -16.39 -21.23
C ALA A 32 -32.23 -17.27 -22.43
N ARG A 33 -31.98 -16.82 -23.67
CA ARG A 33 -32.37 -17.50 -24.91
C ARG A 33 -31.21 -17.82 -25.85
N LEU A 34 -30.09 -17.18 -25.68
CA LEU A 34 -28.93 -17.24 -26.58
C LEU A 34 -27.63 -17.33 -25.78
N ASN A 35 -26.62 -18.00 -26.34
CA ASN A 35 -25.26 -17.90 -25.82
C ASN A 35 -24.62 -16.60 -26.30
N ILE A 36 -24.12 -15.78 -25.39
CA ILE A 36 -23.53 -14.49 -25.69
C ILE A 36 -22.03 -14.50 -25.30
N LEU A 37 -21.19 -14.04 -26.20
CA LEU A 37 -19.77 -13.76 -25.92
C LEU A 37 -19.52 -12.26 -26.10
N ILE A 38 -18.94 -11.62 -25.09
CA ILE A 38 -18.70 -10.18 -25.07
C ILE A 38 -17.22 -9.92 -24.84
N SER A 39 -16.61 -9.09 -25.69
CA SER A 39 -15.34 -8.43 -25.36
C SER A 39 -15.63 -7.01 -24.86
N THR A 40 -14.98 -6.58 -23.78
CA THR A 40 -15.21 -5.25 -23.20
C THR A 40 -13.98 -4.79 -22.40
N HIS A 41 -13.75 -3.47 -22.39
CA HIS A 41 -12.82 -2.79 -21.49
C HIS A 41 -13.54 -1.96 -20.42
N SER A 42 -14.87 -2.03 -20.35
CA SER A 42 -15.68 -1.30 -19.38
C SER A 42 -15.78 -2.03 -18.06
N SER A 43 -15.20 -1.44 -17.01
CA SER A 43 -15.35 -1.92 -15.62
C SER A 43 -16.80 -1.89 -15.17
N ARG A 44 -17.55 -0.83 -15.53
CA ARG A 44 -18.97 -0.68 -15.18
C ARG A 44 -19.84 -1.75 -15.85
N LEU A 45 -19.67 -1.97 -17.16
CA LEU A 45 -20.42 -3.03 -17.86
C LEU A 45 -20.08 -4.40 -17.27
N THR A 46 -18.79 -4.69 -17.05
CA THR A 46 -18.36 -5.94 -16.42
C THR A 46 -18.97 -6.12 -15.04
N LYS A 47 -18.96 -5.09 -14.17
CA LYS A 47 -19.58 -5.12 -12.86
C LYS A 47 -21.07 -5.47 -12.95
N ASN A 48 -21.80 -4.74 -13.79
CA ASN A 48 -23.24 -4.92 -13.92
C ASN A 48 -23.60 -6.31 -14.42
N LEU A 49 -22.88 -6.82 -15.43
CA LEU A 49 -23.06 -8.19 -15.91
C LEU A 49 -22.78 -9.25 -14.81
N ILE A 50 -21.78 -9.01 -13.95
CA ILE A 50 -21.50 -9.91 -12.81
C ILE A 50 -22.63 -9.88 -11.77
N ILE A 51 -23.25 -8.71 -11.57
CA ILE A 51 -24.34 -8.54 -10.60
C ILE A 51 -25.62 -9.19 -11.13
N GLU A 52 -25.95 -8.94 -12.39
CA GLU A 52 -27.21 -9.35 -13.02
C GLU A 52 -27.21 -10.83 -13.46
N CYS A 53 -26.08 -11.37 -13.91
CA CYS A 53 -25.99 -12.70 -14.47
C CYS A 53 -25.21 -13.67 -13.56
N ASP A 54 -25.95 -14.60 -12.92
CA ASP A 54 -25.34 -15.60 -12.03
C ASP A 54 -24.53 -16.66 -12.76
N THR A 55 -24.70 -16.85 -14.05
CA THR A 55 -24.01 -17.86 -14.87
C THR A 55 -22.86 -17.32 -15.69
N ILE A 56 -22.51 -16.04 -15.54
CA ILE A 56 -21.45 -15.40 -16.31
C ILE A 56 -20.09 -16.10 -16.12
N LEU A 57 -19.38 -16.30 -17.21
CA LEU A 57 -17.99 -16.76 -17.24
C LEU A 57 -17.09 -15.61 -17.63
N LEU A 58 -16.09 -15.34 -16.81
CA LEU A 58 -15.12 -14.26 -17.03
C LEU A 58 -13.79 -14.83 -17.53
N TYR A 59 -13.24 -14.18 -18.53
CA TYR A 59 -11.93 -14.52 -19.06
C TYR A 59 -11.08 -13.26 -19.17
N ASN A 60 -9.82 -13.37 -18.73
CA ASN A 60 -8.80 -12.34 -18.97
C ASN A 60 -7.94 -12.79 -20.15
N VAL A 61 -7.79 -11.91 -21.14
CA VAL A 61 -6.96 -12.16 -22.33
C VAL A 61 -5.70 -11.30 -22.25
N LYS A 62 -4.53 -11.93 -22.27
CA LYS A 62 -3.24 -11.25 -22.21
C LYS A 62 -2.38 -11.57 -23.40
N LEU A 63 -1.66 -10.58 -23.89
CA LEU A 63 -0.61 -10.78 -24.89
C LEU A 63 0.72 -11.05 -24.18
N VAL A 64 1.23 -12.28 -24.30
CA VAL A 64 2.52 -12.70 -23.72
C VAL A 64 3.39 -13.25 -24.85
N ASN A 65 4.55 -12.65 -25.09
CA ASN A 65 5.49 -13.08 -26.13
C ASN A 65 4.84 -13.25 -27.53
N ARG A 66 3.95 -12.34 -27.91
CA ARG A 66 3.15 -12.33 -29.15
C ARG A 66 2.05 -13.39 -29.23
N TYR A 67 1.78 -14.12 -28.15
CA TYR A 67 0.67 -15.06 -28.06
C TYR A 67 -0.42 -14.52 -27.17
N SER A 68 -1.67 -14.65 -27.61
CA SER A 68 -2.83 -14.35 -26.75
C SER A 68 -3.08 -15.53 -25.82
N LEU A 69 -2.93 -15.30 -24.54
CA LEU A 69 -3.25 -16.26 -23.49
C LEU A 69 -4.59 -15.91 -22.86
N VAL A 70 -5.45 -16.92 -22.76
CA VAL A 70 -6.80 -16.75 -22.19
C VAL A 70 -6.84 -17.47 -20.85
N TYR A 71 -7.14 -16.70 -19.81
CA TYR A 71 -7.25 -17.22 -18.44
C TYR A 71 -8.72 -17.15 -17.99
N ARG A 72 -9.28 -18.28 -17.62
CA ARG A 72 -10.59 -18.31 -16.98
C ARG A 72 -10.47 -17.74 -15.57
N MET A 73 -11.14 -16.63 -15.34
CA MET A 73 -11.22 -16.04 -14.01
C MET A 73 -12.21 -16.82 -13.13
N LYS A 74 -11.93 -16.84 -11.84
CA LYS A 74 -12.88 -17.31 -10.86
C LYS A 74 -13.86 -16.16 -10.62
N ARG A 75 -15.15 -16.48 -10.70
CA ARG A 75 -16.19 -15.57 -10.19
C ARG A 75 -15.89 -15.29 -8.72
N PHE A 76 -16.30 -14.14 -8.23
CA PHE A 76 -16.10 -13.75 -6.84
C PHE A 76 -16.26 -14.95 -5.90
N PRO A 77 -15.27 -15.23 -5.04
CA PRO A 77 -15.40 -16.32 -4.09
C PRO A 77 -16.74 -16.16 -3.37
N GLN A 78 -17.39 -17.26 -3.05
CA GLN A 78 -18.73 -17.38 -2.48
C GLN A 78 -18.85 -16.65 -1.13
N TYR A 79 -18.75 -15.32 -1.17
CA TYR A 79 -19.11 -14.48 -0.04
C TYR A 79 -20.64 -14.33 -0.05
N SER A 80 -21.17 -14.06 1.14
CA SER A 80 -22.58 -13.76 1.36
C SER A 80 -23.27 -13.16 0.11
N PRO A 81 -24.46 -13.59 -0.29
CA PRO A 81 -25.19 -13.05 -1.44
C PRO A 81 -25.24 -11.52 -1.48
N THR A 82 -25.09 -10.87 -0.32
CA THR A 82 -25.03 -9.41 -0.20
C THR A 82 -23.68 -8.79 -0.53
N SER A 83 -22.60 -9.55 -0.65
CA SER A 83 -21.27 -9.00 -0.94
C SER A 83 -21.14 -8.49 -2.38
N LYS A 84 -21.88 -9.05 -3.33
CA LYS A 84 -21.92 -8.58 -4.72
C LYS A 84 -22.37 -7.11 -4.84
N TYR A 85 -23.23 -6.63 -3.95
CA TYR A 85 -23.73 -5.25 -3.94
C TYR A 85 -22.70 -4.22 -3.38
N ARG A 86 -21.58 -4.67 -2.83
CA ARG A 86 -20.50 -3.80 -2.34
C ARG A 86 -19.42 -3.55 -3.39
N VAL A 87 -19.55 -4.17 -4.55
CA VAL A 87 -18.57 -4.03 -5.64
C VAL A 87 -18.80 -2.69 -6.34
N ALA A 88 -17.85 -1.80 -6.26
CA ALA A 88 -17.83 -0.56 -7.01
C ALA A 88 -17.12 -0.76 -8.37
N ASP A 89 -17.32 0.16 -9.31
CA ASP A 89 -16.64 0.15 -10.61
C ASP A 89 -15.12 0.14 -10.45
N ASP A 90 -14.60 0.91 -9.48
CA ASP A 90 -13.16 0.97 -9.18
C ASP A 90 -12.58 -0.38 -8.77
N HIS A 91 -13.35 -1.24 -8.12
CA HIS A 91 -12.89 -2.58 -7.76
C HIS A 91 -12.68 -3.47 -8.99
N ILE A 92 -13.53 -3.30 -10.01
CA ILE A 92 -13.40 -4.04 -11.27
C ILE A 92 -12.27 -3.47 -12.15
N ASN A 93 -11.91 -2.21 -12.01
CA ASN A 93 -10.75 -1.62 -12.67
C ASN A 93 -9.46 -2.42 -12.40
N ALA A 94 -9.36 -3.06 -11.22
CA ALA A 94 -8.23 -3.94 -10.91
C ALA A 94 -8.07 -5.11 -11.89
N TYR A 95 -9.11 -5.51 -12.62
CA TYR A 95 -9.04 -6.58 -13.62
C TYR A 95 -8.48 -6.13 -14.96
N PHE A 96 -8.43 -4.82 -15.19
CA PHE A 96 -7.90 -4.20 -16.42
C PHE A 96 -6.50 -3.59 -16.24
N SER A 97 -6.00 -3.59 -15.02
CA SER A 97 -4.70 -3.03 -14.67
C SER A 97 -3.54 -3.85 -15.22
N ARG A 98 -2.38 -3.22 -15.39
CA ARG A 98 -1.11 -3.92 -15.69
C ARG A 98 -0.45 -4.47 -14.44
N VAL A 99 -0.45 -3.69 -13.37
CA VAL A 99 0.04 -4.06 -12.03
C VAL A 99 -0.85 -3.39 -11.01
N ASN A 100 -1.27 -4.13 -9.99
CA ASN A 100 -2.08 -3.60 -8.89
C ASN A 100 -1.22 -3.36 -7.66
N LEU A 101 -1.34 -2.17 -7.06
CA LEU A 101 -0.88 -1.90 -5.72
C LEU A 101 -2.10 -1.67 -4.81
N PHE A 102 -2.30 -2.57 -3.86
CA PHE A 102 -3.34 -2.43 -2.84
C PHE A 102 -2.77 -1.76 -1.60
N VAL A 103 -3.40 -0.67 -1.15
CA VAL A 103 -2.94 0.15 -0.02
C VAL A 103 -4.01 0.28 1.07
N GLU A 104 -3.61 0.78 2.25
CA GLU A 104 -4.53 0.93 3.38
C GLU A 104 -5.40 2.17 3.30
N GLY A 105 -4.86 3.30 2.87
CA GLY A 105 -5.53 4.58 3.01
C GLY A 105 -5.11 5.67 2.06
N GLU A 106 -5.57 6.87 2.39
CA GLU A 106 -5.38 8.07 1.58
C GLU A 106 -3.92 8.54 1.54
N THR A 107 -3.16 8.30 2.61
CA THR A 107 -1.75 8.70 2.71
C THR A 107 -0.90 8.04 1.62
N GLU A 108 -1.14 6.75 1.37
CA GLU A 108 -0.46 5.99 0.32
C GLU A 108 -0.96 6.39 -1.07
N LEU A 109 -2.28 6.63 -1.24
CA LEU A 109 -2.82 7.15 -2.50
C LEU A 109 -2.17 8.50 -2.85
N GLU A 110 -2.06 9.40 -1.89
CA GLU A 110 -1.42 10.69 -2.03
C GLU A 110 0.06 10.54 -2.43
N LEU A 111 0.80 9.65 -1.74
CA LEU A 111 2.20 9.35 -2.03
C LEU A 111 2.40 8.93 -3.49
N PHE A 112 1.68 7.92 -3.95
CA PHE A 112 1.82 7.37 -5.30
C PHE A 112 1.21 8.25 -6.38
N SER A 113 0.39 9.23 -6.01
CA SER A 113 -0.15 10.25 -6.93
C SER A 113 0.79 11.44 -7.09
N ASN A 114 1.82 11.59 -6.25
CA ASN A 114 2.74 12.71 -6.30
C ASN A 114 3.39 12.85 -7.70
N PRO A 115 3.30 14.01 -8.35
CA PRO A 115 3.75 14.19 -9.72
C PRO A 115 5.28 14.10 -9.86
N TYR A 116 6.04 14.60 -8.90
CA TYR A 116 7.51 14.55 -8.93
C TYR A 116 8.02 13.13 -8.76
N LEU A 117 7.39 12.34 -7.88
CA LEU A 117 7.68 10.91 -7.73
C LEU A 117 7.43 10.17 -9.07
N ARG A 118 6.32 10.46 -9.75
CA ARG A 118 5.98 9.87 -11.06
C ARG A 118 6.87 10.36 -12.21
N ILE A 119 7.50 11.54 -12.08
CA ILE A 119 8.51 12.03 -13.03
C ILE A 119 9.83 11.28 -12.80
N LEU A 120 10.24 11.08 -11.55
CA LEU A 120 11.46 10.35 -11.22
C LEU A 120 11.36 8.85 -11.57
N PHE A 121 10.19 8.24 -11.32
CA PHE A 121 9.87 6.84 -11.60
C PHE A 121 8.73 6.71 -12.64
N PRO A 122 8.99 6.88 -13.95
CA PRO A 122 7.95 6.93 -14.97
C PRO A 122 7.09 5.65 -15.07
N LYS A 123 7.64 4.50 -14.67
CA LYS A 123 6.92 3.22 -14.64
C LYS A 123 5.74 3.23 -13.67
N LEU A 124 5.75 4.06 -12.62
CA LEU A 124 4.63 4.21 -11.69
C LEU A 124 3.31 4.61 -12.38
N LYS A 125 3.37 5.21 -13.56
CA LYS A 125 2.17 5.52 -14.36
C LYS A 125 1.43 4.29 -14.90
N LYS A 126 2.07 3.12 -14.85
CA LYS A 126 1.50 1.83 -15.32
C LYS A 126 1.02 0.98 -14.15
N ILE A 127 1.06 1.53 -12.93
CA ILE A 127 0.63 0.87 -11.69
C ILE A 127 -0.63 1.56 -11.22
N ASP A 128 -1.67 0.78 -11.05
CA ASP A 128 -2.92 1.26 -10.49
C ASP A 128 -2.94 1.00 -8.99
N VAL A 129 -3.29 2.05 -8.23
CA VAL A 129 -3.25 2.04 -6.77
C VAL A 129 -4.67 2.03 -6.25
N PHE A 130 -5.01 1.02 -5.44
CA PHE A 130 -6.35 0.82 -4.92
C PHE A 130 -6.36 0.79 -3.39
N LYS A 131 -7.28 1.54 -2.79
CA LYS A 131 -7.55 1.50 -1.36
C LYS A 131 -8.42 0.30 -1.01
N ALA A 132 -7.80 -0.83 -0.73
CA ALA A 132 -8.51 -2.09 -0.49
C ALA A 132 -8.03 -2.86 0.75
N VAL A 133 -6.82 -2.61 1.24
CA VAL A 133 -6.21 -3.40 2.33
C VAL A 133 -6.99 -3.30 3.65
N SER A 134 -7.58 -2.15 3.94
CA SER A 134 -8.39 -1.94 5.14
C SER A 134 -9.77 -2.64 5.08
N GLU A 135 -10.22 -3.03 3.89
CA GLU A 135 -11.51 -3.65 3.63
C GLU A 135 -11.36 -5.07 3.08
N LYS A 136 -11.19 -6.03 3.97
CA LYS A 136 -10.92 -7.42 3.60
C LYS A 136 -11.90 -8.01 2.55
N PRO A 137 -13.22 -7.76 2.59
CA PRO A 137 -14.13 -8.22 1.54
C PRO A 137 -13.80 -7.64 0.16
N VAL A 138 -13.45 -6.35 0.10
CA VAL A 138 -13.08 -5.66 -1.13
C VAL A 138 -11.75 -6.18 -1.66
N LEU A 139 -10.74 -6.30 -0.80
CA LEU A 139 -9.45 -6.87 -1.16
C LEU A 139 -9.59 -8.28 -1.74
N ASN A 140 -10.47 -9.11 -1.17
CA ASN A 140 -10.69 -10.46 -1.67
C ASN A 140 -11.31 -10.48 -3.08
N ILE A 141 -12.15 -9.51 -3.42
CA ILE A 141 -12.72 -9.37 -4.76
C ILE A 141 -11.64 -8.99 -5.77
N MET A 142 -10.80 -8.02 -5.41
CA MET A 142 -9.78 -7.45 -6.28
C MET A 142 -8.52 -8.32 -6.38
N ASN A 143 -8.30 -9.22 -5.42
CA ASN A 143 -7.07 -10.00 -5.33
C ASN A 143 -6.89 -10.94 -6.54
N PRO A 144 -5.84 -10.73 -7.38
CA PRO A 144 -5.61 -11.52 -8.58
C PRO A 144 -5.40 -13.01 -8.33
N GLN A 145 -4.88 -13.39 -7.18
CA GLN A 145 -4.69 -14.80 -6.81
C GLN A 145 -6.05 -15.49 -6.56
N LEU A 146 -6.99 -14.78 -5.93
CA LEU A 146 -8.33 -15.31 -5.66
C LEU A 146 -9.21 -15.31 -6.91
N SER A 147 -9.14 -14.25 -7.72
CA SER A 147 -9.88 -14.13 -8.98
C SER A 147 -9.26 -14.89 -10.15
N ASN A 148 -8.03 -15.36 -10.02
CA ASN A 148 -7.24 -15.96 -11.12
C ASN A 148 -7.04 -15.01 -12.32
N SER A 149 -7.02 -13.71 -12.09
CA SER A 149 -6.85 -12.71 -13.17
C SER A 149 -5.43 -12.68 -13.75
N GLN A 150 -4.47 -13.32 -13.09
CA GLN A 150 -3.05 -13.34 -13.49
C GLN A 150 -2.40 -11.96 -13.60
N ILE A 151 -2.96 -10.95 -12.95
CA ILE A 151 -2.40 -9.60 -12.91
C ILE A 151 -1.36 -9.55 -11.78
N PRO A 152 -0.13 -9.10 -12.04
CA PRO A 152 0.85 -8.89 -10.99
C PRO A 152 0.32 -7.90 -9.94
N TYR A 153 0.53 -8.20 -8.67
CA TYR A 153 0.04 -7.34 -7.59
C TYR A 153 0.94 -7.35 -6.37
N LEU A 154 0.81 -6.30 -5.58
CA LEU A 154 1.42 -6.18 -4.26
C LEU A 154 0.42 -5.54 -3.29
N CYS A 155 0.38 -6.04 -2.06
CA CYS A 155 -0.34 -5.41 -0.96
C CYS A 155 0.68 -4.65 -0.11
N LEU A 156 0.52 -3.35 0.06
CA LEU A 156 1.31 -2.53 0.97
C LEU A 156 0.59 -2.44 2.32
N ILE A 157 1.27 -2.84 3.38
CA ILE A 157 0.72 -2.80 4.73
C ILE A 157 1.68 -2.15 5.72
N ASP A 158 1.13 -1.51 6.71
CA ASP A 158 1.86 -1.10 7.90
C ASP A 158 2.18 -2.33 8.77
N ILE A 159 3.28 -2.25 9.54
CA ILE A 159 3.70 -3.39 10.39
C ILE A 159 2.67 -3.76 11.45
N ASP A 160 1.85 -2.82 11.90
CA ASP A 160 0.81 -3.07 12.88
C ASP A 160 -0.35 -3.94 12.37
N LYS A 161 -0.40 -4.21 11.07
CA LYS A 161 -1.28 -5.23 10.47
C LYS A 161 -0.67 -6.63 10.56
N ALA A 162 0.65 -6.73 10.58
CA ALA A 162 1.36 -8.01 10.67
C ALA A 162 1.67 -8.43 12.11
N ILE A 163 1.86 -7.46 13.00
CA ILE A 163 2.16 -7.71 14.42
C ILE A 163 1.31 -6.80 15.33
N SER A 164 1.18 -7.22 16.58
CA SER A 164 0.67 -6.40 17.70
C SER A 164 1.66 -6.43 18.84
N PHE A 165 1.66 -5.39 19.66
CA PHE A 165 2.45 -5.37 20.90
C PHE A 165 1.56 -5.56 22.11
N ASP A 166 1.78 -6.69 22.84
CA ASP A 166 1.12 -6.98 24.11
C ASP A 166 1.85 -6.26 25.24
N LYS A 167 1.24 -5.17 25.72
CA LYS A 167 1.81 -4.30 26.79
C LYS A 167 1.95 -5.03 28.13
N THR A 168 1.05 -5.97 28.42
CA THR A 168 1.04 -6.72 29.68
C THR A 168 2.19 -7.73 29.70
N ARG A 169 2.37 -8.45 28.60
CA ARG A 169 3.41 -9.46 28.46
C ARG A 169 4.71 -8.92 27.90
N LYS A 170 4.76 -7.63 27.56
CA LYS A 170 5.93 -6.95 26.97
C LYS A 170 6.52 -7.70 25.77
N ARG A 171 5.65 -8.19 24.88
CA ARG A 171 6.05 -8.97 23.71
C ARG A 171 5.24 -8.65 22.47
N PHE A 172 5.82 -8.91 21.30
CA PHE A 172 5.10 -8.87 20.05
C PHE A 172 4.30 -10.16 19.83
N ALA A 173 3.17 -10.05 19.13
CA ALA A 173 2.37 -11.16 18.65
C ALA A 173 2.18 -11.03 17.14
N LEU A 174 2.37 -12.12 16.40
CA LEU A 174 2.09 -12.16 14.97
C LEU A 174 0.58 -12.15 14.72
N LYS A 175 0.16 -11.34 13.73
CA LYS A 175 -1.22 -11.31 13.24
C LYS A 175 -1.28 -12.03 11.90
N PRO A 176 -1.94 -13.18 11.79
CA PRO A 176 -2.00 -13.96 10.56
C PRO A 176 -3.05 -13.45 9.56
N GLU A 177 -3.58 -12.24 9.73
CA GLU A 177 -4.72 -11.71 8.95
C GLU A 177 -4.45 -11.60 7.44
N TYR A 178 -3.18 -11.39 7.08
CA TYR A 178 -2.74 -11.29 5.67
C TYR A 178 -2.18 -12.59 5.10
N LEU A 179 -2.18 -13.65 5.91
CA LEU A 179 -1.83 -14.98 5.43
C LEU A 179 -3.08 -15.60 4.78
N PRO A 180 -2.95 -16.26 3.62
CA PRO A 180 -4.04 -17.00 3.01
C PRO A 180 -4.64 -18.00 4.00
N GLU A 181 -5.97 -18.12 4.04
CA GLU A 181 -6.65 -19.11 4.90
C GLU A 181 -6.23 -20.55 4.57
N ASP A 182 -5.91 -20.82 3.32
CA ASP A 182 -5.34 -22.07 2.84
C ASP A 182 -4.03 -22.46 3.55
N ASP A 183 -3.31 -21.52 4.14
CA ASP A 183 -2.09 -21.87 4.87
C ASP A 183 -2.38 -22.68 6.12
N LYS A 184 -3.54 -22.54 6.75
CA LYS A 184 -3.93 -23.42 7.85
C LYS A 184 -4.12 -24.86 7.38
N GLU A 185 -4.63 -25.07 6.19
CA GLU A 185 -4.77 -26.39 5.58
C GLU A 185 -3.46 -26.88 4.97
N ARG A 186 -2.68 -26.03 4.29
CA ARG A 186 -1.35 -26.36 3.78
C ARG A 186 -0.39 -26.79 4.90
N PHE A 187 -0.51 -26.20 6.09
CA PHE A 187 0.26 -26.63 7.26
C PHE A 187 -0.17 -28.00 7.81
N ARG A 188 -1.41 -28.43 7.55
CA ARG A 188 -1.86 -29.78 7.88
C ARG A 188 -1.33 -30.84 6.89
N TYR A 189 -1.08 -30.47 5.63
CA TYR A 189 -0.57 -31.36 4.57
C TYR A 189 0.97 -31.27 4.46
N ARG A 190 1.67 -31.61 5.54
CA ARG A 190 3.13 -31.51 5.69
C ARG A 190 3.97 -32.20 4.59
N ASN A 191 3.41 -33.05 3.74
CA ASN A 191 4.16 -33.96 2.90
C ASN A 191 4.08 -33.70 1.39
N LYS A 192 3.51 -32.61 0.90
CA LYS A 192 3.25 -32.49 -0.54
C LYS A 192 3.96 -31.33 -1.30
N HIS A 193 4.53 -30.30 -0.66
CA HIS A 193 5.22 -29.22 -1.39
C HIS A 193 6.40 -28.64 -0.57
N GLU A 194 7.61 -28.63 -1.14
CA GLU A 194 8.81 -28.00 -0.56
C GLU A 194 8.62 -26.53 -0.18
N SER A 195 7.83 -25.78 -0.97
CA SER A 195 7.53 -24.37 -0.69
C SER A 195 6.76 -24.17 0.62
N SER A 196 5.84 -25.06 0.96
CA SER A 196 5.05 -24.96 2.21
C SER A 196 5.91 -25.29 3.44
N GLN A 197 6.86 -26.22 3.30
CA GLN A 197 7.79 -26.58 4.37
C GLN A 197 8.80 -25.45 4.65
N TYR A 198 9.27 -24.78 3.60
CA TYR A 198 10.14 -23.61 3.71
C TYR A 198 9.43 -22.45 4.44
N LEU A 199 8.21 -22.13 4.05
CA LEU A 199 7.44 -21.04 4.68
C LEU A 199 7.10 -21.35 6.13
N TYR A 200 6.78 -22.60 6.46
CA TYR A 200 6.60 -23.05 7.83
C TYR A 200 7.87 -22.86 8.67
N SER A 201 9.02 -23.25 8.15
CA SER A 201 10.31 -23.07 8.84
C SER A 201 10.65 -21.60 9.07
N GLN A 202 10.38 -20.73 8.09
CA GLN A 202 10.53 -19.27 8.22
C GLN A 202 9.63 -18.69 9.32
N ARG A 203 8.37 -19.09 9.36
CA ARG A 203 7.44 -18.66 10.43
C ARG A 203 7.94 -19.09 11.80
N LYS A 204 8.39 -20.34 11.96
CA LYS A 204 8.95 -20.82 13.22
C LYS A 204 10.20 -20.06 13.65
N ARG A 205 11.04 -19.67 12.68
CA ARG A 205 12.21 -18.82 12.94
C ARG A 205 11.79 -17.43 13.42
N ILE A 206 10.79 -16.82 12.79
CA ILE A 206 10.24 -15.51 13.21
C ILE A 206 9.69 -15.59 14.63
N GLU A 207 8.89 -16.62 14.95
CA GLU A 207 8.36 -16.84 16.29
C GLU A 207 9.46 -17.04 17.35
N ALA A 208 10.55 -17.72 16.99
CA ALA A 208 11.70 -17.91 17.86
C ALA A 208 12.46 -16.61 18.14
N MET A 209 12.67 -15.79 17.10
CA MET A 209 13.26 -14.45 17.23
C MET A 209 12.39 -13.55 18.10
N GLN A 210 11.08 -13.54 17.86
CA GLN A 210 10.10 -12.77 18.61
C GLN A 210 10.16 -13.05 20.13
N ARG A 211 10.32 -14.32 20.52
CA ARG A 211 10.41 -14.73 21.94
C ARG A 211 11.67 -14.24 22.65
N LYS A 212 12.70 -13.90 21.90
CA LYS A 212 14.00 -13.43 22.41
C LYS A 212 14.11 -11.89 22.45
N LEU A 213 13.11 -11.17 21.93
CA LEU A 213 13.16 -9.71 21.91
C LEU A 213 13.01 -9.14 23.31
N HIS A 214 13.94 -8.26 23.66
CA HIS A 214 13.86 -7.43 24.84
C HIS A 214 13.29 -6.06 24.48
N VAL A 215 12.35 -5.60 25.30
CA VAL A 215 11.69 -4.31 25.06
C VAL A 215 12.06 -3.36 26.19
N HIS A 216 12.70 -2.24 25.82
CA HIS A 216 13.00 -1.15 26.73
C HIS A 216 11.91 -0.09 26.64
N TYR A 217 11.54 0.48 27.80
CA TYR A 217 10.55 1.54 27.87
C TYR A 217 11.23 2.86 28.20
N TYR A 218 11.12 3.79 27.25
CA TYR A 218 11.44 5.19 27.48
C TYR A 218 10.12 5.95 27.54
N LEU A 219 9.77 6.48 28.71
CA LEU A 219 8.58 7.30 28.83
C LEU A 219 8.85 8.69 28.25
N PRO A 220 7.88 9.26 27.52
CA PRO A 220 6.54 8.75 27.24
C PRO A 220 6.45 7.80 26.05
N TYR A 221 7.53 7.54 25.34
CA TYR A 221 7.58 6.78 24.10
C TYR A 221 8.18 5.40 24.34
N LEU A 222 7.63 4.42 23.66
CA LEU A 222 8.10 3.05 23.72
C LEU A 222 9.01 2.79 22.52
N SER A 223 10.28 2.52 22.82
CA SER A 223 11.29 2.19 21.83
C SER A 223 11.77 0.76 22.00
N CYS A 224 12.21 0.14 20.91
CA CYS A 224 12.82 -1.17 20.91
C CYS A 224 14.26 -1.04 20.41
N ASP A 225 15.22 -0.93 21.31
CA ASP A 225 16.65 -0.77 21.00
C ASP A 225 17.36 -2.11 20.80
N ASP A 226 16.63 -3.22 20.79
CA ASP A 226 17.19 -4.55 20.59
C ASP A 226 17.58 -4.75 19.12
N THR A 227 18.85 -5.07 18.88
CA THR A 227 19.35 -5.39 17.51
C THR A 227 18.63 -6.56 16.89
N ASN A 228 18.09 -7.50 17.68
CA ASN A 228 17.26 -8.59 17.20
C ASN A 228 15.91 -8.12 16.64
N TYR A 229 15.41 -6.93 17.05
CA TYR A 229 14.18 -6.36 16.51
C TYR A 229 14.29 -6.14 14.99
N TYR A 230 15.39 -5.57 14.54
CA TYR A 230 15.61 -5.35 13.10
C TYR A 230 15.72 -6.66 12.32
N ALA A 231 16.38 -7.66 12.90
CA ALA A 231 16.46 -8.99 12.29
C ALA A 231 15.08 -9.68 12.25
N PHE A 232 14.28 -9.54 13.29
CA PHE A 232 12.91 -10.03 13.36
C PHE A 232 12.03 -9.37 12.29
N VAL A 233 12.02 -8.04 12.21
CA VAL A 233 11.24 -7.28 11.22
C VAL A 233 11.67 -7.65 9.81
N SER A 234 12.98 -7.71 9.54
CA SER A 234 13.50 -8.11 8.23
C SER A 234 13.10 -9.53 7.82
N ALA A 235 13.10 -10.47 8.75
CA ALA A 235 12.65 -11.84 8.49
C ALA A 235 11.13 -11.90 8.23
N LEU A 236 10.35 -11.12 8.98
CA LEU A 236 8.91 -10.98 8.79
C LEU A 236 8.58 -10.36 7.42
N GLN A 237 9.26 -9.29 7.03
CA GLN A 237 9.09 -8.65 5.73
C GLN A 237 9.35 -9.63 4.57
N LYS A 238 10.45 -10.39 4.63
CA LYS A 238 10.78 -11.42 3.63
C LYS A 238 9.72 -12.52 3.56
N TYR A 239 9.23 -12.94 4.71
CA TYR A 239 8.16 -13.95 4.80
C TYR A 239 6.86 -13.44 4.15
N LEU A 240 6.41 -12.23 4.50
CA LEU A 240 5.19 -11.63 3.95
C LEU A 240 5.32 -11.35 2.44
N LEU A 241 6.51 -10.96 1.98
CA LEU A 241 6.76 -10.71 0.56
C LEU A 241 6.57 -11.97 -0.31
N SER A 242 6.78 -13.18 0.23
CA SER A 242 6.47 -14.43 -0.48
C SER A 242 4.97 -14.64 -0.75
N TYR A 243 4.11 -13.83 -0.13
CA TYR A 243 2.66 -13.77 -0.34
C TYR A 243 2.21 -12.49 -1.07
N ASN A 244 3.13 -11.81 -1.75
CA ASN A 244 2.88 -10.51 -2.39
C ASN A 244 2.43 -9.41 -1.40
N VAL A 245 2.92 -9.48 -0.16
CA VAL A 245 2.66 -8.46 0.87
C VAL A 245 3.96 -7.75 1.19
N PHE A 246 4.04 -6.46 0.86
CA PHE A 246 5.12 -5.58 1.26
C PHE A 246 4.75 -4.94 2.60
N CYS A 247 5.43 -5.34 3.65
CA CYS A 247 5.21 -4.83 4.99
C CYS A 247 6.25 -3.76 5.31
N LEU A 248 5.80 -2.55 5.64
CA LEU A 248 6.68 -1.48 6.11
C LEU A 248 7.26 -1.83 7.49
N ARG A 249 8.42 -1.26 7.82
CA ARG A 249 9.04 -1.43 9.15
C ARG A 249 8.26 -0.79 10.27
N THR A 250 7.51 0.27 9.92
CA THR A 250 6.61 0.98 10.82
C THR A 250 5.29 1.27 10.07
N THR A 251 5.04 2.53 9.76
CA THR A 251 3.93 3.00 8.92
C THR A 251 4.48 3.77 7.73
N ILE A 252 3.64 4.19 6.80
CA ILE A 252 4.06 5.02 5.68
C ILE A 252 4.71 6.33 6.17
N GLU A 253 4.17 6.92 7.24
CA GLU A 253 4.76 8.09 7.86
C GLU A 253 6.16 7.78 8.43
N GLY A 254 6.37 6.58 8.96
CA GLY A 254 7.67 6.15 9.45
C GLY A 254 8.68 5.81 8.34
N ALA A 255 8.21 5.44 7.15
CA ALA A 255 9.06 5.31 5.97
C ALA A 255 9.54 6.68 5.46
N LEU A 256 8.69 7.72 5.58
CA LEU A 256 9.03 9.11 5.24
C LEU A 256 9.87 9.79 6.34
N VAL A 257 9.51 9.57 7.62
CA VAL A 257 10.18 10.15 8.79
C VAL A 257 11.03 9.08 9.47
N ASN A 258 12.30 9.01 9.11
CA ASN A 258 13.26 8.02 9.57
C ASN A 258 14.57 8.67 10.05
N TYR A 259 15.58 7.88 10.44
CA TYR A 259 16.85 8.43 10.93
C TYR A 259 17.61 9.29 9.90
N ARG A 260 17.44 9.05 8.61
CA ARG A 260 18.07 9.82 7.54
C ARG A 260 17.38 11.16 7.32
N THR A 261 16.06 11.14 7.39
CA THR A 261 15.23 12.32 7.15
C THR A 261 14.88 13.12 8.41
N LEU A 262 15.46 12.76 9.58
CA LEU A 262 15.11 13.37 10.87
C LEU A 262 15.26 14.90 10.87
N ALA A 263 16.37 15.41 10.33
CA ALA A 263 16.63 16.85 10.24
C ALA A 263 15.66 17.53 9.28
N PHE A 264 15.44 16.93 8.11
CA PHE A 264 14.49 17.43 7.11
C PHE A 264 13.05 17.45 7.66
N ALA A 265 12.62 16.39 8.36
CA ALA A 265 11.30 16.32 8.97
C ALA A 265 11.10 17.38 10.06
N LEU A 266 12.13 17.64 10.86
CA LEU A 266 12.09 18.68 11.88
C LEU A 266 11.99 20.09 11.25
N ASP A 267 12.74 20.34 10.16
CA ASP A 267 12.67 21.60 9.43
C ASP A 267 11.32 21.77 8.74
N PHE A 268 10.78 20.71 8.14
CA PHE A 268 9.43 20.72 7.58
C PHE A 268 8.38 21.05 8.67
N LEU A 269 8.49 20.45 9.85
CA LEU A 269 7.61 20.75 11.01
C LEU A 269 7.71 22.23 11.38
N LYS A 270 8.94 22.75 11.48
CA LYS A 270 9.19 24.17 11.79
C LYS A 270 8.52 25.11 10.78
N ARG A 271 8.65 24.84 9.49
CA ARG A 271 8.06 25.66 8.41
C ARG A 271 6.51 25.61 8.40
N ASN A 272 5.92 24.54 8.91
CA ASN A 272 4.47 24.33 8.92
C ASN A 272 3.82 24.59 10.29
N THR A 273 4.57 25.12 11.26
CA THR A 273 4.11 25.44 12.62
C THR A 273 4.33 26.92 12.92
N LYS A 274 3.46 27.52 13.73
CA LYS A 274 3.68 28.90 14.22
C LYS A 274 4.98 28.97 15.03
N ALA A 275 5.80 29.99 14.79
CA ALA A 275 7.13 30.13 15.40
C ALA A 275 7.10 29.97 16.94
N GLN A 276 6.16 30.63 17.61
CA GLN A 276 6.02 30.57 19.07
C GLN A 276 5.74 29.14 19.58
N ASN A 277 4.92 28.36 18.85
CA ASN A 277 4.61 26.99 19.22
C ASN A 277 5.82 26.08 19.00
N PHE A 278 6.54 26.30 17.89
CA PHE A 278 7.75 25.56 17.58
C PHE A 278 8.86 25.82 18.60
N GLU A 279 9.01 27.04 19.11
CA GLU A 279 9.98 27.36 20.15
C GLU A 279 9.70 26.58 21.44
N LYS A 280 8.46 26.54 21.91
CA LYS A 280 8.05 25.75 23.08
C LYS A 280 8.34 24.27 22.86
N PHE A 281 7.95 23.74 21.72
CA PHE A 281 8.25 22.37 21.31
C PHE A 281 9.75 22.07 21.31
N ASN A 282 10.57 22.98 20.78
CA ASN A 282 12.03 22.81 20.64
C ASN A 282 12.74 22.67 21.99
N VAL A 283 12.24 23.33 23.04
CA VAL A 283 12.74 23.13 24.40
C VAL A 283 12.56 21.69 24.85
N TYR A 284 11.35 21.16 24.71
CA TYR A 284 11.07 19.76 25.03
C TYR A 284 11.85 18.78 24.14
N TRP A 285 11.90 19.06 22.82
CA TRP A 285 12.67 18.29 21.84
C TRP A 285 14.13 18.09 22.21
N LYS A 286 14.78 19.15 22.69
CA LYS A 286 16.20 19.11 23.07
C LYS A 286 16.45 18.17 24.26
N SER A 287 15.50 18.01 25.17
CA SER A 287 15.62 17.14 26.35
C SER A 287 15.50 15.64 26.02
N LEU A 288 15.00 15.27 24.85
CA LEU A 288 14.70 13.88 24.49
C LEU A 288 15.94 13.12 24.03
N HIS A 289 15.96 11.82 24.29
CA HIS A 289 16.91 10.87 23.71
C HIS A 289 16.70 10.73 22.21
N LYS A 290 17.73 10.34 21.44
CA LYS A 290 17.70 10.25 19.98
C LYS A 290 16.56 9.35 19.46
N THR A 291 16.34 8.22 20.07
CA THR A 291 15.29 7.26 19.68
C THR A 291 13.90 7.81 19.93
N ASP A 292 13.71 8.52 21.05
CA ASP A 292 12.45 9.17 21.39
C ASP A 292 12.14 10.34 20.44
N LYS A 293 13.17 11.08 20.03
CA LYS A 293 13.05 12.13 19.00
C LYS A 293 12.44 11.58 17.71
N LEU A 294 12.94 10.46 17.22
CA LEU A 294 12.40 9.84 16.00
C LEU A 294 10.95 9.39 16.20
N ASN A 295 10.68 8.68 17.27
CA ASN A 295 9.32 8.20 17.58
C ASN A 295 8.34 9.36 17.77
N LEU A 296 8.77 10.46 18.42
CA LEU A 296 7.96 11.65 18.55
C LEU A 296 7.62 12.27 17.20
N LEU A 297 8.61 12.50 16.33
CA LEU A 297 8.35 13.06 15.01
C LEU A 297 7.40 12.18 14.20
N ARG A 298 7.59 10.87 14.17
CA ARG A 298 6.66 9.95 13.49
C ARG A 298 5.22 10.16 13.99
N MET A 299 5.02 10.27 15.30
CA MET A 299 3.70 10.48 15.88
C MET A 299 3.12 11.88 15.59
N LEU A 300 3.95 12.92 15.52
CA LEU A 300 3.53 14.26 15.09
C LEU A 300 3.09 14.29 13.62
N PHE A 301 3.62 13.39 12.80
CA PHE A 301 3.20 13.13 11.43
C PHE A 301 2.10 12.06 11.30
N ASN A 302 1.38 11.76 12.40
CA ASN A 302 0.30 10.78 12.49
C ASN A 302 0.70 9.31 12.31
N GLY A 303 2.00 9.01 12.31
CA GLY A 303 2.51 7.64 12.33
C GLY A 303 2.51 7.00 13.72
N LYS A 304 3.21 5.89 13.85
CA LYS A 304 3.35 5.12 15.09
C LYS A 304 4.79 5.03 15.54
N SER A 305 4.98 4.85 16.85
CA SER A 305 6.30 4.52 17.43
C SER A 305 6.74 3.10 17.04
N ASP A 306 8.00 2.76 17.30
CA ASP A 306 8.55 1.42 17.06
C ASP A 306 7.76 0.29 17.77
N LEU A 307 7.11 0.59 18.90
CA LEU A 307 6.23 -0.33 19.61
C LEU A 307 4.74 -0.13 19.26
N LEU A 308 4.46 0.36 18.07
CA LEU A 308 3.13 0.47 17.49
C LEU A 308 2.16 1.38 18.29
N ARG A 309 2.71 2.28 19.11
CA ARG A 309 1.92 3.23 19.87
C ARG A 309 1.57 4.43 18.99
N SER A 310 0.30 4.74 18.92
CA SER A 310 -0.20 5.95 18.25
C SER A 310 0.03 7.20 19.10
N ARG A 311 -0.01 8.38 18.46
CA ARG A 311 0.03 9.69 19.12
C ARG A 311 -0.96 9.76 20.28
N LYS A 312 -2.22 9.41 20.04
CA LYS A 312 -3.30 9.47 21.01
C LYS A 312 -3.03 8.63 22.28
N GLU A 313 -2.33 7.51 22.12
CA GLU A 313 -1.94 6.66 23.24
C GLU A 313 -0.70 7.17 23.96
N ALA A 314 0.30 7.63 23.22
CA ALA A 314 1.56 8.11 23.78
C ALA A 314 1.36 9.42 24.57
N PHE A 315 0.60 10.37 23.99
CA PHE A 315 0.43 11.70 24.61
C PHE A 315 -0.42 11.68 25.89
N LYS A 316 -1.14 10.60 26.16
CA LYS A 316 -1.78 10.41 27.49
C LYS A 316 -0.78 10.17 28.62
N LEU A 317 0.45 9.83 28.31
CA LEU A 317 1.50 9.52 29.28
C LEU A 317 2.40 10.71 29.61
N VAL A 318 2.24 11.83 28.92
CA VAL A 318 2.96 13.09 29.19
C VAL A 318 2.09 14.07 29.96
N ASP A 319 2.74 15.00 30.64
CA ASP A 319 2.06 16.08 31.37
C ASP A 319 1.18 16.91 30.41
N SER A 320 0.13 17.51 30.98
CA SER A 320 -0.86 18.27 30.19
C SER A 320 -0.22 19.41 29.41
N GLU A 321 0.68 20.17 30.01
CA GLU A 321 1.37 21.29 29.36
C GLU A 321 2.22 20.84 28.15
N ILE A 322 2.95 19.72 28.29
CA ILE A 322 3.71 19.12 27.19
C ILE A 322 2.75 18.62 26.11
N ARG A 323 1.66 17.96 26.50
CA ARG A 323 0.64 17.46 25.56
C ARG A 323 0.05 18.60 24.72
N ASP A 324 -0.36 19.69 25.35
CA ASP A 324 -0.92 20.86 24.68
C ASP A 324 0.08 21.45 23.67
N THR A 325 1.36 21.52 24.08
CA THR A 325 2.45 21.93 23.18
C THR A 325 2.57 21.00 21.97
N LEU A 326 2.57 19.69 22.18
CA LEU A 326 2.69 18.69 21.11
C LEU A 326 1.48 18.71 20.15
N ASP A 327 0.29 18.94 20.66
CA ASP A 327 -0.92 19.03 19.84
C ASP A 327 -0.91 20.28 18.94
N THR A 328 -0.27 21.38 19.37
CA THR A 328 -0.13 22.60 18.54
C THR A 328 0.86 22.46 17.39
N VAL A 329 1.81 21.54 17.46
CA VAL A 329 2.82 21.32 16.41
C VAL A 329 2.52 20.07 15.56
N THR A 330 1.47 19.34 15.87
CA THR A 330 1.09 18.16 15.09
C THR A 330 0.69 18.54 13.67
N ILE A 331 1.26 17.85 12.69
CA ILE A 331 0.83 17.96 11.30
C ILE A 331 -0.61 17.46 11.17
N GLY A 332 -1.41 18.10 10.35
CA GLY A 332 -2.84 17.80 10.16
C GLY A 332 -3.12 16.32 9.87
N GLY A 333 -4.40 15.95 9.84
CA GLY A 333 -4.85 14.55 9.67
C GLY A 333 -4.32 13.89 8.40
N LYS A 334 -4.57 12.59 8.25
CA LYS A 334 -4.14 11.75 7.10
C LYS A 334 -4.57 12.30 5.72
N THR A 335 -5.61 13.12 5.68
CA THR A 335 -6.14 13.75 4.47
C THR A 335 -5.68 15.21 4.28
N SER A 336 -4.65 15.64 5.00
CA SER A 336 -4.23 17.06 4.97
C SER A 336 -3.30 17.43 3.81
N GLY A 337 -2.95 16.47 2.94
CA GLY A 337 -2.04 16.73 1.82
C GLY A 337 -0.58 16.93 2.23
N TRP A 338 -0.20 16.56 3.45
CA TRP A 338 1.15 16.79 3.94
C TRP A 338 2.20 15.92 3.25
N VAL A 339 1.85 14.72 2.81
CA VAL A 339 2.78 13.78 2.16
C VAL A 339 3.25 14.34 0.82
N SER A 340 2.32 14.82 -0.01
CA SER A 340 2.67 15.48 -1.27
C SER A 340 3.58 16.68 -1.02
N LYS A 341 3.21 17.56 -0.08
CA LYS A 341 4.01 18.73 0.26
C LYS A 341 5.40 18.37 0.79
N TYR A 342 5.50 17.31 1.60
CA TYR A 342 6.78 16.81 2.13
C TYR A 342 7.69 16.32 1.02
N LEU A 343 7.16 15.56 0.06
CA LEU A 343 7.90 15.08 -1.10
C LEU A 343 8.26 16.23 -2.06
N ASP A 344 7.35 17.17 -2.29
CA ASP A 344 7.60 18.34 -3.13
C ASP A 344 8.77 19.16 -2.58
N ASP A 345 8.78 19.42 -1.27
CA ASP A 345 9.87 20.10 -0.58
C ASP A 345 11.19 19.30 -0.69
N PHE A 346 11.14 17.96 -0.55
CA PHE A 346 12.32 17.12 -0.71
C PHE A 346 12.88 17.20 -2.13
N PHE A 347 12.05 17.04 -3.16
CA PHE A 347 12.51 17.12 -4.55
C PHE A 347 13.00 18.53 -4.92
N LYS A 348 12.38 19.56 -4.38
CA LYS A 348 12.82 20.93 -4.52
C LYS A 348 14.21 21.15 -3.92
N GLU A 349 14.48 20.59 -2.74
CA GLU A 349 15.79 20.71 -2.09
C GLU A 349 16.88 19.88 -2.80
N THR A 350 16.49 18.73 -3.39
CA THR A 350 17.46 17.89 -4.15
C THR A 350 17.81 18.44 -5.53
N ALA A 351 17.01 19.35 -6.06
CA ALA A 351 17.21 19.99 -7.36
C ALA A 351 17.66 21.45 -7.20
N ASP A 352 18.74 21.69 -6.48
CA ASP A 352 19.23 23.00 -6.06
C ASP A 352 19.27 24.04 -7.18
N GLU A 353 19.72 23.66 -8.39
CA GLU A 353 19.85 24.57 -9.54
C GLU A 353 18.53 25.19 -10.00
N ILE A 354 17.41 24.58 -9.70
CA ILE A 354 16.08 25.02 -10.10
C ILE A 354 15.17 25.35 -8.91
N LYS A 355 15.70 25.37 -7.69
CA LYS A 355 14.98 25.49 -6.44
C LYS A 355 14.02 26.69 -6.40
N ASP A 356 14.49 27.87 -6.83
CA ASP A 356 13.70 29.12 -6.80
C ASP A 356 12.56 29.14 -7.82
N THR A 357 12.63 28.30 -8.83
CA THR A 357 11.68 28.24 -9.94
C THR A 357 11.12 26.84 -10.14
N PHE A 358 11.09 26.04 -9.08
CA PHE A 358 10.72 24.65 -9.10
C PHE A 358 9.29 24.43 -9.58
N THR A 359 9.13 23.64 -10.64
CA THR A 359 7.86 23.21 -11.23
C THR A 359 8.03 21.83 -11.86
N GLU A 360 6.94 21.10 -12.08
CA GLU A 360 6.97 19.79 -12.75
C GLU A 360 7.70 19.83 -14.11
N LYS A 361 7.41 20.85 -14.92
CA LYS A 361 8.03 21.02 -16.25
C LYS A 361 9.55 21.21 -16.13
N LYS A 362 10.01 22.05 -15.18
CA LYS A 362 11.43 22.29 -14.97
C LYS A 362 12.11 21.08 -14.35
N PHE A 363 11.47 20.40 -13.41
CA PHE A 363 12.00 19.17 -12.83
C PHE A 363 12.14 18.07 -13.87
N ARG A 364 11.16 17.87 -14.75
CA ARG A 364 11.27 16.95 -15.89
C ARG A 364 12.46 17.26 -16.77
N LYS A 365 12.64 18.53 -17.17
CA LYS A 365 13.78 18.98 -17.95
C LYS A 365 15.12 18.80 -17.21
N TYR A 366 15.15 19.05 -15.90
CA TYR A 366 16.32 18.82 -15.06
C TYR A 366 16.76 17.35 -15.05
N LEU A 367 15.81 16.41 -15.01
CA LEU A 367 16.08 14.97 -15.04
C LEU A 367 16.36 14.40 -16.45
N GLU A 368 16.36 15.19 -17.51
CA GLU A 368 16.85 14.77 -18.84
C GLU A 368 18.37 14.55 -18.81
N SER A 369 19.09 15.25 -17.94
CA SER A 369 20.49 14.95 -17.65
C SER A 369 20.61 13.67 -16.82
N GLU A 370 21.35 12.69 -17.34
CA GLU A 370 21.53 11.40 -16.69
C GLU A 370 22.21 11.53 -15.33
N ASP A 371 23.20 12.42 -15.21
CA ASP A 371 23.92 12.64 -13.95
C ASP A 371 23.00 13.26 -12.88
N LYS A 372 22.18 14.24 -13.26
CA LYS A 372 21.20 14.85 -12.35
C LYS A 372 20.15 13.85 -11.92
N ARG A 373 19.66 13.03 -12.83
CA ARG A 373 18.73 11.96 -12.52
C ARG A 373 19.32 10.94 -11.56
N LYS A 374 20.56 10.47 -11.81
CA LYS A 374 21.27 9.56 -10.91
C LYS A 374 21.48 10.17 -9.52
N HIS A 375 21.80 11.47 -9.47
CA HIS A 375 21.94 12.19 -8.21
C HIS A 375 20.64 12.20 -7.39
N VAL A 376 19.51 12.60 -8.00
CA VAL A 376 18.21 12.63 -7.31
C VAL A 376 17.76 11.22 -6.90
N LEU A 377 17.95 10.21 -7.77
CA LEU A 377 17.64 8.81 -7.46
C LEU A 377 18.45 8.33 -6.24
N ARG A 378 19.75 8.60 -6.21
CA ARG A 378 20.61 8.23 -5.09
C ARG A 378 20.13 8.88 -3.78
N LEU A 379 19.85 10.19 -3.81
CA LEU A 379 19.35 10.89 -2.63
C LEU A 379 17.99 10.35 -2.18
N PHE A 380 17.11 10.01 -3.12
CA PHE A 380 15.82 9.39 -2.79
C PHE A 380 16.04 8.00 -2.15
N GLU A 381 16.88 7.16 -2.71
CA GLU A 381 17.21 5.84 -2.16
C GLU A 381 17.84 5.95 -0.75
N GLU A 382 18.81 6.85 -0.56
CA GLU A 382 19.47 7.05 0.72
C GLU A 382 18.50 7.53 1.82
N ASN A 383 17.56 8.41 1.49
CA ASN A 383 16.61 9.00 2.44
C ASN A 383 15.34 8.18 2.63
N PHE A 384 14.87 7.51 1.57
CA PHE A 384 13.61 6.76 1.57
C PHE A 384 13.80 5.31 1.11
N PHE A 385 14.81 4.64 1.64
CA PHE A 385 15.23 3.29 1.24
C PHE A 385 14.06 2.29 1.16
N GLU A 386 13.13 2.34 2.11
CA GLU A 386 12.00 1.42 2.16
C GLU A 386 11.00 1.70 1.03
N LEU A 387 10.72 2.97 0.73
CA LEU A 387 9.89 3.37 -0.40
C LEU A 387 10.58 3.09 -1.74
N TYR A 388 11.87 3.34 -1.84
CA TYR A 388 12.65 3.00 -3.02
C TYR A 388 12.58 1.51 -3.33
N SER A 389 12.78 0.65 -2.32
CA SER A 389 12.68 -0.80 -2.45
C SER A 389 11.29 -1.27 -2.90
N LEU A 390 10.22 -0.64 -2.39
CA LEU A 390 8.86 -0.90 -2.82
C LEU A 390 8.65 -0.51 -4.31
N ILE A 391 9.10 0.69 -4.69
CA ILE A 391 8.97 1.20 -6.06
C ILE A 391 9.75 0.33 -7.05
N GLU A 392 10.99 -0.03 -6.75
CA GLU A 392 11.79 -0.94 -7.57
C GLU A 392 11.10 -2.29 -7.76
N ARG A 393 10.51 -2.83 -6.69
CA ARG A 393 9.76 -4.08 -6.77
C ARG A 393 8.54 -3.97 -7.70
N LEU A 394 7.77 -2.89 -7.57
CA LEU A 394 6.62 -2.61 -8.43
C LEU A 394 7.04 -2.39 -9.90
N CYS A 395 8.11 -1.65 -10.11
CA CYS A 395 8.67 -1.41 -11.45
C CYS A 395 9.21 -2.70 -12.11
N GLY A 396 9.72 -3.64 -11.32
CA GLY A 396 10.12 -4.96 -11.78
C GLY A 396 8.96 -5.81 -12.31
N MET A 397 7.79 -5.73 -11.68
CA MET A 397 6.59 -6.46 -12.09
C MET A 397 6.03 -6.03 -13.46
N ILE A 398 6.40 -4.84 -13.96
CA ILE A 398 5.94 -4.33 -15.27
C ILE A 398 6.68 -4.99 -16.44
N ASN A 399 7.82 -5.58 -16.19
CA ASN A 399 8.68 -6.18 -17.21
C ASN A 399 8.48 -7.69 -17.33
N GLU A 400 7.71 -8.28 -16.42
CA GLU A 400 7.30 -9.68 -16.46
C GLU A 400 5.95 -9.83 -17.20
#